data_bbbbc4aec05dc214f80155dc73d5f0d3
#
_entry.id   bbbbc4aec05dc214f80155dc73d5f0d3
#
_cell.length_a   1.000
_cell.length_b   1.000
_cell.length_c   1.000
_cell.angle_alpha   90.00
_cell.angle_beta   90.00
_cell.angle_gamma   90.00
#
_symmetry.space_group_name_H-M   'P 1'
#
loop_
_entity.id
_entity.type
_entity.pdbx_description
1 polymer ?
#
loop_
_entity_poly.entity_id
_entity_poly.type
_entity_poly.pdbx_seq_one_letter_code
_entity_poly.pdbx_strand_id
1 'polypeptide(L)'
;AILGGFQGQRQWTDFMPNGDFTEAILNTTFDWNGKKEPLTFATENDGLNGLSMLLGKLVTGRASLFADVRTYWSPDAVERVCGMRPEGVAKDGFIHLINSGAAALDATGVCKDKDGNAVMKEWWNVTDEDISAMLKATDWCPADLGYFRGGGYSSHFKTQAVMPMTMIRVNIIKRSEEHTSE
;
A
#
# COMPACT_ATOMS: atom_id res chain seq x y z
N ALA A 1 -8.96 17.24 7.25
CA ALA A 1 -7.88 16.87 6.35
C ALA A 1 -8.36 15.80 5.39
N ILE A 2 -7.94 15.84 4.12
CA ILE A 2 -8.33 14.89 3.08
C ILE A 2 -7.23 13.88 2.77
N LEU A 3 -6.00 14.19 3.19
CA LEU A 3 -4.86 13.28 3.18
C LEU A 3 -3.92 13.62 4.34
N GLY A 4 -3.10 12.66 4.72
CA GLY A 4 -2.10 12.81 5.76
C GLY A 4 -0.89 11.91 5.51
N GLY A 5 0.01 11.86 6.46
CA GLY A 5 1.15 10.97 6.46
C GLY A 5 1.89 11.05 7.79
N PHE A 6 2.54 9.97 8.17
CA PHE A 6 3.42 9.95 9.33
C PHE A 6 4.86 10.12 8.89
N GLN A 7 5.61 10.94 9.60
CA GLN A 7 7.04 10.98 9.44
C GLN A 7 7.64 9.72 10.06
N GLY A 8 7.84 8.68 9.28
CA GLY A 8 8.35 7.38 9.70
C GLY A 8 9.84 7.33 9.99
N GLN A 9 10.52 8.47 10.06
CA GLN A 9 11.97 8.55 10.19
C GLN A 9 12.43 8.76 11.64
N ARG A 10 13.69 8.55 11.89
CA ARG A 10 14.32 8.32 13.21
C ARG A 10 13.92 9.27 14.34
N GLN A 11 13.73 10.56 14.12
CA GLN A 11 13.36 11.47 15.20
C GLN A 11 12.03 11.10 15.87
N TRP A 12 11.07 10.58 15.10
CA TRP A 12 9.82 10.08 15.63
C TRP A 12 10.00 8.70 16.26
N THR A 13 10.57 7.77 15.52
CA THR A 13 10.64 6.34 15.87
C THR A 13 11.69 6.01 16.92
N ASP A 14 12.54 6.97 17.32
CA ASP A 14 13.42 6.80 18.47
C ASP A 14 12.65 6.90 19.81
N PHE A 15 11.48 7.54 19.84
CA PHE A 15 10.70 7.77 21.06
C PHE A 15 9.26 7.27 21.01
N MET A 16 8.70 7.15 19.83
CA MET A 16 7.32 6.75 19.58
C MET A 16 7.28 5.53 18.68
N PRO A 17 6.25 4.66 18.79
CA PRO A 17 6.06 3.58 17.84
C PRO A 17 6.04 4.10 16.41
N ASN A 18 6.51 3.29 15.45
CA ASN A 18 6.33 3.60 14.05
C ASN A 18 4.83 3.74 13.72
N GLY A 19 4.50 4.51 12.70
CA GLY A 19 3.12 4.76 12.30
C GLY A 19 2.50 3.65 11.44
N ASP A 20 3.24 2.59 11.13
CA ASP A 20 2.90 1.60 10.10
C ASP A 20 1.55 0.91 10.35
N PHE A 21 1.31 0.42 11.56
CA PHE A 21 0.03 -0.19 11.90
C PHE A 21 -1.14 0.78 11.70
N THR A 22 -1.01 1.98 12.23
CA THR A 22 -2.08 3.00 12.14
C THR A 22 -2.31 3.39 10.69
N GLU A 23 -1.25 3.60 9.93
CA GLU A 23 -1.32 3.99 8.52
C GLU A 23 -1.92 2.87 7.67
N ALA A 24 -1.51 1.61 7.88
CA ALA A 24 -2.08 0.46 7.20
C ALA A 24 -3.61 0.39 7.41
N ILE A 25 -4.08 0.50 8.66
CA ILE A 25 -5.52 0.46 8.98
C ILE A 25 -6.26 1.69 8.45
N LEU A 26 -5.68 2.88 8.50
CA LEU A 26 -6.30 4.08 7.95
C LEU A 26 -6.51 3.97 6.43
N ASN A 27 -5.54 3.43 5.71
CA ASN A 27 -5.60 3.21 4.26
C ASN A 27 -6.49 2.02 3.84
N THR A 28 -6.82 1.12 4.76
CA THR A 28 -7.63 -0.08 4.50
C THR A 28 -9.12 0.25 4.47
N THR A 29 -9.90 -0.54 3.74
CA THR A 29 -11.37 -0.39 3.59
C THR A 29 -12.19 -0.85 4.79
N PHE A 30 -11.54 -1.22 5.88
CA PHE A 30 -12.19 -1.60 7.14
C PHE A 30 -11.33 -1.23 8.35
N ASP A 31 -11.92 -1.28 9.53
CA ASP A 31 -11.27 -1.22 10.84
C ASP A 31 -12.05 -2.09 11.84
N TRP A 32 -11.83 -1.92 13.14
CA TRP A 32 -12.52 -2.67 14.20
C TRP A 32 -14.03 -2.38 14.29
N ASN A 33 -14.55 -1.35 13.61
CA ASN A 33 -15.98 -1.08 13.49
C ASN A 33 -16.59 -1.70 12.23
N GLY A 34 -15.80 -2.41 11.44
CA GLY A 34 -16.20 -3.00 10.17
C GLY A 34 -15.79 -2.17 8.95
N LYS A 35 -16.54 -2.34 7.87
CA LYS A 35 -16.29 -1.68 6.60
C LYS A 35 -16.35 -0.15 6.71
N LYS A 36 -15.38 0.53 6.06
CA LYS A 36 -15.31 2.00 5.98
C LYS A 36 -14.73 2.46 4.66
N GLU A 37 -14.98 3.73 4.32
CA GLU A 37 -14.20 4.40 3.28
C GLU A 37 -12.74 4.53 3.72
N PRO A 38 -11.75 4.11 2.88
CA PRO A 38 -10.34 4.24 3.24
C PRO A 38 -9.96 5.74 3.31
N LEU A 39 -9.15 6.07 4.28
CA LEU A 39 -8.49 7.37 4.33
C LEU A 39 -7.28 7.35 3.39
N THR A 40 -6.61 8.48 3.25
CA THR A 40 -5.39 8.57 2.45
C THR A 40 -4.25 9.02 3.33
N PHE A 41 -3.35 8.08 3.62
CA PHE A 41 -2.13 8.35 4.37
C PHE A 41 -0.92 7.90 3.55
N ALA A 42 -0.01 8.81 3.30
CA ALA A 42 1.20 8.54 2.53
C ALA A 42 2.32 8.07 3.45
N THR A 43 2.89 6.93 3.15
CA THR A 43 4.06 6.39 3.83
C THR A 43 5.20 7.42 3.79
N GLU A 44 5.91 7.57 4.91
CA GLU A 44 7.03 8.51 5.06
C GLU A 44 6.64 9.98 4.79
N ASN A 45 5.35 10.30 4.88
CA ASN A 45 4.82 11.64 4.60
C ASN A 45 5.13 12.15 3.17
N ASP A 46 5.22 11.25 2.17
CA ASP A 46 5.39 11.63 0.76
C ASP A 46 4.11 12.26 0.20
N GLY A 47 4.03 13.58 0.26
CA GLY A 47 2.85 14.34 -0.13
C GLY A 47 2.47 14.17 -1.61
N LEU A 48 3.42 13.96 -2.52
CA LEU A 48 3.12 13.74 -3.95
C LEU A 48 2.50 12.37 -4.18
N ASN A 49 3.00 11.34 -3.49
CA ASN A 49 2.35 10.04 -3.51
C ASN A 49 0.99 10.08 -2.81
N GLY A 50 0.87 10.80 -1.70
CA GLY A 50 -0.42 11.03 -1.04
C GLY A 50 -1.45 11.65 -1.96
N LEU A 51 -1.06 12.65 -2.76
CA LEU A 51 -1.94 13.24 -3.77
C LEU A 51 -2.32 12.22 -4.85
N SER A 52 -1.38 11.41 -5.32
CA SER A 52 -1.65 10.32 -6.29
C SER A 52 -2.62 9.30 -5.72
N MET A 53 -2.44 8.88 -4.46
CA MET A 53 -3.33 7.96 -3.75
C MET A 53 -4.74 8.56 -3.59
N LEU A 54 -4.84 9.83 -3.21
CA LEU A 54 -6.12 10.52 -3.08
C LEU A 54 -6.89 10.55 -4.40
N LEU A 55 -6.23 10.93 -5.49
CA LEU A 55 -6.85 10.93 -6.83
C LEU A 55 -7.28 9.53 -7.24
N GLY A 56 -6.43 8.52 -7.03
CA GLY A 56 -6.76 7.12 -7.30
C GLY A 56 -8.00 6.66 -6.52
N LYS A 57 -8.06 6.95 -5.23
CA LYS A 57 -9.21 6.65 -4.37
C LYS A 57 -10.49 7.34 -4.86
N LEU A 58 -10.42 8.63 -5.15
CA LEU A 58 -11.61 9.41 -5.59
C LEU A 58 -12.18 8.92 -6.92
N VAL A 59 -11.32 8.47 -7.83
CA VAL A 59 -11.75 7.94 -9.13
C VAL A 59 -12.29 6.51 -9.03
N THR A 60 -11.72 5.68 -8.16
CA THR A 60 -12.00 4.24 -8.15
C THR A 60 -12.86 3.78 -6.99
N GLY A 61 -12.94 4.55 -5.90
CA GLY A 61 -13.58 4.12 -4.65
C GLY A 61 -12.82 3.00 -3.93
N ARG A 62 -11.56 2.76 -4.27
CA ARG A 62 -10.72 1.68 -3.74
C ARG A 62 -9.64 2.22 -2.82
N ALA A 63 -9.14 1.37 -1.93
CA ALA A 63 -7.90 1.64 -1.24
C ALA A 63 -6.76 1.82 -2.25
N SER A 64 -5.72 2.54 -1.87
CA SER A 64 -4.52 2.71 -2.69
C SER A 64 -3.33 2.04 -2.01
N LEU A 65 -2.51 1.36 -2.79
CA LEU A 65 -1.23 0.85 -2.33
C LEU A 65 -0.15 1.90 -2.60
N PHE A 66 0.42 2.46 -1.54
CA PHE A 66 1.70 3.16 -1.65
C PHE A 66 2.81 2.14 -1.87
N ALA A 67 3.61 2.30 -2.91
CA ALA A 67 4.70 1.39 -3.18
C ALA A 67 5.89 2.08 -3.82
N ASP A 68 7.08 1.72 -3.36
CA ASP A 68 8.34 2.06 -4.02
C ASP A 68 8.62 1.11 -5.16
N VAL A 69 9.08 1.65 -6.28
CA VAL A 69 9.68 0.87 -7.35
C VAL A 69 11.14 0.59 -6.96
N ARG A 70 11.42 -0.63 -6.48
CA ARG A 70 12.76 -1.00 -6.00
C ARG A 70 13.70 -1.35 -7.13
N THR A 71 13.27 -2.22 -8.03
CA THR A 71 14.11 -2.65 -9.15
C THR A 71 13.30 -3.39 -10.21
N TYR A 72 13.90 -3.54 -11.37
CA TYR A 72 13.50 -4.53 -12.36
C TYR A 72 14.37 -5.77 -12.22
N TRP A 73 13.76 -6.90 -12.05
CA TRP A 73 14.40 -8.21 -12.04
C TRP A 73 14.37 -8.81 -13.44
N SER A 74 15.51 -8.78 -14.14
CA SER A 74 15.64 -9.53 -15.39
C SER A 74 15.68 -11.03 -15.13
N PRO A 75 15.31 -11.87 -16.10
CA PRO A 75 15.39 -13.34 -15.96
C PRO A 75 16.77 -13.83 -15.53
N ASP A 76 17.83 -13.24 -16.08
CA ASP A 76 19.23 -13.60 -15.73
C ASP A 76 19.61 -13.19 -14.31
N ALA A 77 19.05 -12.06 -13.81
CA ALA A 77 19.26 -11.64 -12.43
C ALA A 77 18.55 -12.57 -11.45
N VAL A 78 17.33 -13.01 -11.77
CA VAL A 78 16.58 -13.98 -10.97
C VAL A 78 17.34 -15.31 -10.92
N GLU A 79 17.77 -15.82 -12.06
CA GLU A 79 18.53 -17.07 -12.15
C GLU A 79 19.82 -17.02 -11.33
N ARG A 80 20.57 -15.91 -11.41
CA ARG A 80 21.79 -15.73 -10.64
C ARG A 80 21.56 -15.73 -9.12
N VAL A 81 20.44 -15.14 -8.66
CA VAL A 81 20.16 -14.97 -7.23
C VAL A 81 19.40 -16.16 -6.65
N CYS A 82 18.43 -16.70 -7.39
CA CYS A 82 17.50 -17.73 -6.91
C CYS A 82 17.89 -19.15 -7.40
N GLY A 83 18.83 -19.27 -8.33
CA GLY A 83 19.21 -20.55 -8.93
C GLY A 83 18.17 -21.13 -9.89
N MET A 84 17.13 -20.38 -10.24
CA MET A 84 16.10 -20.78 -11.18
C MET A 84 15.69 -19.64 -12.09
N ARG A 85 15.42 -19.95 -13.35
CA ARG A 85 14.91 -18.98 -14.31
C ARG A 85 13.41 -18.78 -14.10
N PRO A 86 12.91 -17.54 -14.11
CA PRO A 86 11.48 -17.31 -13.94
C PRO A 86 10.68 -17.83 -15.14
N GLU A 87 9.48 -18.32 -14.87
CA GLU A 87 8.56 -18.89 -15.85
C GLU A 87 7.20 -18.18 -15.84
N GLY A 88 6.30 -18.61 -16.72
CA GLY A 88 4.93 -18.10 -16.77
C GLY A 88 4.87 -16.60 -17.03
N VAL A 89 4.10 -15.87 -16.22
CA VAL A 89 3.94 -14.42 -16.34
C VAL A 89 5.21 -13.63 -16.02
N ALA A 90 6.15 -14.22 -15.31
CA ALA A 90 7.43 -13.60 -14.95
C ALA A 90 8.57 -13.93 -15.90
N LYS A 91 8.33 -14.70 -16.98
CA LYS A 91 9.37 -15.21 -17.90
C LYS A 91 10.28 -14.11 -18.49
N ASP A 92 9.75 -12.93 -18.69
CA ASP A 92 10.45 -11.78 -19.26
C ASP A 92 10.98 -10.81 -18.17
N GLY A 93 10.91 -11.23 -16.90
CA GLY A 93 11.26 -10.42 -15.75
C GLY A 93 10.05 -9.72 -15.11
N PHE A 94 10.29 -8.98 -14.05
CA PHE A 94 9.24 -8.26 -13.32
C PHE A 94 9.78 -7.04 -12.58
N ILE A 95 8.87 -6.10 -12.30
CA ILE A 95 9.15 -4.95 -11.44
C ILE A 95 8.88 -5.35 -9.99
N HIS A 96 9.85 -5.11 -9.13
CA HIS A 96 9.71 -5.28 -7.69
C HIS A 96 9.15 -4.02 -7.05
N LEU A 97 7.95 -4.11 -6.54
CA LEU A 97 7.30 -3.08 -5.76
C LEU A 97 7.31 -3.47 -4.29
N ILE A 98 7.52 -2.50 -3.40
CA ILE A 98 7.52 -2.73 -1.96
C ILE A 98 6.90 -1.53 -1.23
N ASN A 99 6.12 -1.80 -0.19
CA ASN A 99 5.82 -0.84 0.86
C ASN A 99 6.63 -1.22 2.10
N SER A 100 7.10 -0.23 2.84
CA SER A 100 7.99 -0.44 4.00
C SER A 100 7.27 -0.90 5.28
N GLY A 101 5.97 -1.22 5.22
CA GLY A 101 5.26 -1.81 6.35
C GLY A 101 3.91 -1.18 6.70
N ALA A 102 3.46 -0.20 5.93
CA ALA A 102 2.21 0.54 6.14
C ALA A 102 1.17 0.29 5.03
N ALA A 103 1.31 -0.82 4.29
CA ALA A 103 0.43 -1.11 3.17
C ALA A 103 -1.00 -1.43 3.62
N ALA A 104 -1.99 -0.89 2.90
CA ALA A 104 -3.39 -1.25 3.08
C ALA A 104 -3.59 -2.76 2.86
N LEU A 105 -4.38 -3.40 3.72
CA LEU A 105 -4.60 -4.85 3.68
C LEU A 105 -5.36 -5.29 2.42
N ASP A 106 -6.10 -4.40 1.79
CA ASP A 106 -6.72 -4.60 0.49
C ASP A 106 -5.73 -5.04 -0.59
N ALA A 107 -4.48 -4.57 -0.48
CA ALA A 107 -3.41 -4.90 -1.42
C ALA A 107 -2.90 -6.35 -1.31
N THR A 108 -3.39 -7.13 -0.35
CA THR A 108 -3.20 -8.59 -0.35
C THR A 108 -3.74 -9.23 -1.63
N GLY A 109 -4.79 -8.63 -2.23
CA GLY A 109 -5.42 -9.14 -3.44
C GLY A 109 -6.18 -10.46 -3.25
N VAL A 110 -6.50 -10.81 -2.01
CA VAL A 110 -7.25 -12.05 -1.71
C VAL A 110 -8.73 -11.94 -2.06
N CYS A 111 -9.26 -10.74 -2.12
CA CYS A 111 -10.62 -10.50 -2.58
C CYS A 111 -10.77 -10.87 -4.06
N LYS A 112 -11.98 -11.27 -4.43
CA LYS A 112 -12.28 -11.72 -5.80
C LYS A 112 -13.34 -10.87 -6.45
N ASP A 113 -13.18 -10.61 -7.74
CA ASP A 113 -14.26 -10.10 -8.58
C ASP A 113 -15.26 -11.21 -8.95
N LYS A 114 -16.27 -10.85 -9.73
CA LYS A 114 -17.31 -11.79 -10.22
C LYS A 114 -16.77 -12.95 -11.08
N ASP A 115 -15.59 -12.77 -11.67
CA ASP A 115 -14.94 -13.73 -12.55
C ASP A 115 -13.87 -14.55 -11.80
N GLY A 116 -13.71 -14.31 -10.49
CA GLY A 116 -12.76 -15.02 -9.63
C GLY A 116 -11.33 -14.47 -9.65
N ASN A 117 -11.09 -13.34 -10.31
CA ASN A 117 -9.77 -12.71 -10.35
C ASN A 117 -9.47 -11.97 -9.05
N ALA A 118 -8.19 -11.91 -8.69
CA ALA A 118 -7.72 -11.12 -7.58
C ALA A 118 -8.00 -9.62 -7.84
N VAL A 119 -8.53 -8.92 -6.84
CA VAL A 119 -8.92 -7.51 -6.98
C VAL A 119 -8.85 -6.78 -5.64
N MET A 120 -8.56 -5.48 -5.68
CA MET A 120 -8.92 -4.56 -4.61
C MET A 120 -10.33 -4.04 -4.91
N LYS A 121 -11.31 -4.38 -4.05
CA LYS A 121 -12.72 -3.98 -4.25
C LYS A 121 -12.94 -2.50 -3.96
N GLU A 122 -13.98 -1.92 -4.54
CA GLU A 122 -14.54 -0.66 -4.08
C GLU A 122 -14.99 -0.82 -2.62
N TRP A 123 -14.70 0.17 -1.77
CA TRP A 123 -14.89 0.03 -0.33
C TRP A 123 -16.32 -0.36 0.07
N TRP A 124 -17.32 0.11 -0.70
CA TRP A 124 -18.74 -0.22 -0.44
C TRP A 124 -19.12 -1.66 -0.81
N ASN A 125 -18.31 -2.33 -1.63
CA ASN A 125 -18.48 -3.73 -2.06
C ASN A 125 -17.70 -4.75 -1.21
N VAL A 126 -16.93 -4.29 -0.22
CA VAL A 126 -16.20 -5.17 0.71
C VAL A 126 -17.20 -5.83 1.66
N THR A 127 -17.05 -7.13 1.87
CA THR A 127 -17.88 -7.96 2.77
C THR A 127 -17.11 -8.38 4.02
N ASP A 128 -17.80 -8.93 5.02
CA ASP A 128 -17.16 -9.45 6.23
C ASP A 128 -16.25 -10.65 5.93
N GLU A 129 -16.60 -11.44 4.89
CA GLU A 129 -15.76 -12.54 4.40
C GLU A 129 -14.48 -12.00 3.77
N ASP A 130 -14.56 -10.91 3.00
CA ASP A 130 -13.39 -10.23 2.42
C ASP A 130 -12.47 -9.70 3.55
N ILE A 131 -13.04 -9.06 4.57
CA ILE A 131 -12.30 -8.57 5.74
C ILE A 131 -11.56 -9.72 6.42
N SER A 132 -12.27 -10.82 6.68
CA SER A 132 -11.69 -12.00 7.30
C SER A 132 -10.56 -12.61 6.46
N ALA A 133 -10.70 -12.61 5.12
CA ALA A 133 -9.67 -13.11 4.21
C ALA A 133 -8.43 -12.21 4.21
N MET A 134 -8.60 -10.89 4.15
CA MET A 134 -7.50 -9.92 4.21
C MET A 134 -6.73 -10.01 5.52
N LEU A 135 -7.43 -10.12 6.65
CA LEU A 135 -6.81 -10.30 7.97
C LEU A 135 -6.00 -11.60 8.05
N LYS A 136 -6.53 -12.71 7.52
CA LYS A 136 -5.82 -14.00 7.50
C LYS A 136 -4.59 -14.01 6.60
N ALA A 137 -4.57 -13.18 5.58
CA ALA A 137 -3.47 -13.07 4.62
C ALA A 137 -2.39 -12.09 5.08
N THR A 138 -2.60 -11.40 6.18
CA THR A 138 -1.68 -10.38 6.71
C THR A 138 -1.08 -10.84 8.03
N ASP A 139 0.24 -10.87 8.10
CA ASP A 139 0.99 -10.97 9.35
C ASP A 139 1.35 -9.57 9.87
N TRP A 140 1.58 -9.47 11.17
CA TRP A 140 2.04 -8.26 11.81
C TRP A 140 3.45 -8.48 12.38
N CYS A 141 4.43 -7.81 11.76
CA CYS A 141 5.83 -7.92 12.16
C CYS A 141 6.17 -6.85 13.21
N PRO A 142 6.72 -7.22 14.36
CA PRO A 142 7.22 -6.25 15.33
C PRO A 142 8.42 -5.50 14.74
N ALA A 143 8.54 -4.22 15.09
CA ALA A 143 9.67 -3.41 14.69
C ALA A 143 10.96 -3.91 15.33
N ASP A 144 12.07 -3.83 14.58
CA ASP A 144 13.40 -4.05 15.11
C ASP A 144 13.76 -2.89 16.07
N LEU A 145 13.85 -3.18 17.36
CA LEU A 145 14.14 -2.19 18.40
C LEU A 145 15.57 -1.62 18.29
N GLY A 146 16.47 -2.28 17.57
CA GLY A 146 17.79 -1.74 17.25
C GLY A 146 17.72 -0.55 16.30
N TYR A 147 16.69 -0.50 15.47
CA TYR A 147 16.47 0.56 14.49
C TYR A 147 15.28 1.46 14.87
N PHE A 148 14.14 0.89 15.26
CA PHE A 148 12.94 1.61 15.71
C PHE A 148 12.78 1.48 17.22
N ARG A 149 13.48 2.30 18.00
CA ARG A 149 13.53 2.19 19.47
C ARG A 149 12.17 2.34 20.15
N GLY A 150 11.26 3.11 19.56
CA GLY A 150 9.89 3.26 20.02
C GLY A 150 8.99 2.05 19.74
N GLY A 151 9.49 1.05 19.00
CA GLY A 151 8.73 -0.15 18.65
C GLY A 151 7.71 0.07 17.54
N GLY A 152 6.63 -0.69 17.57
CA GLY A 152 5.54 -0.66 16.61
C GLY A 152 5.37 -1.98 15.87
N TYR A 153 4.42 -2.02 14.95
CA TYR A 153 4.13 -3.19 14.11
C TYR A 153 3.90 -2.72 12.67
N SER A 154 4.39 -3.54 11.74
CA SER A 154 4.23 -3.34 10.30
C SER A 154 3.35 -4.44 9.72
N SER A 155 2.50 -4.12 8.74
CA SER A 155 1.79 -5.13 7.97
C SER A 155 2.76 -5.89 7.08
N HIS A 156 2.62 -7.21 7.00
CA HIS A 156 3.45 -8.06 6.18
C HIS A 156 2.60 -9.05 5.40
N PHE A 157 2.62 -8.94 4.09
CA PHE A 157 1.94 -9.85 3.17
C PHE A 157 2.60 -9.82 1.79
N LYS A 158 2.24 -10.80 0.98
CA LYS A 158 2.56 -10.80 -0.46
C LYS A 158 1.28 -10.63 -1.23
N THR A 159 1.23 -9.63 -2.11
CA THR A 159 0.11 -9.44 -3.03
C THR A 159 -0.09 -10.68 -3.89
N GLN A 160 -1.34 -11.08 -4.09
CA GLN A 160 -1.69 -12.19 -4.99
C GLN A 160 -1.12 -11.94 -6.39
N ALA A 161 -0.49 -12.98 -6.95
CA ALA A 161 0.04 -12.93 -8.31
C ALA A 161 -1.06 -12.59 -9.32
N VAL A 162 -0.68 -11.91 -10.38
CA VAL A 162 -1.55 -11.51 -11.52
C VAL A 162 -2.74 -10.62 -11.14
N MET A 163 -2.75 -10.04 -9.95
CA MET A 163 -3.74 -8.99 -9.63
C MET A 163 -3.52 -7.78 -10.55
N PRO A 164 -4.54 -7.36 -11.33
CA PRO A 164 -4.41 -6.16 -12.16
C PRO A 164 -4.22 -4.91 -11.29
N MET A 165 -3.23 -4.10 -11.62
CA MET A 165 -2.96 -2.83 -10.93
C MET A 165 -2.70 -1.72 -11.94
N THR A 166 -3.12 -0.50 -11.58
CA THR A 166 -2.75 0.71 -12.29
C THR A 166 -1.77 1.49 -11.42
N MET A 167 -0.59 1.77 -11.93
CA MET A 167 0.39 2.61 -11.28
C MET A 167 0.19 4.06 -11.73
N ILE A 168 0.04 4.97 -10.78
CA ILE A 168 -0.06 6.40 -11.03
C ILE A 168 0.94 7.17 -10.17
N ARG A 169 1.53 8.19 -10.75
CA ARG A 169 2.34 9.20 -10.06
C ARG A 169 2.01 10.56 -10.66
N VAL A 170 1.58 11.50 -9.85
CA VAL A 170 1.37 12.88 -10.27
C VAL A 170 2.49 13.76 -9.74
N ASN A 171 2.84 14.79 -10.50
CA ASN A 171 3.77 15.84 -10.09
C ASN A 171 3.09 17.20 -10.19
N ILE A 172 3.32 18.06 -9.21
CA ILE A 172 2.87 19.46 -9.28
C ILE A 172 3.89 20.23 -10.10
N ILE A 173 3.50 20.63 -11.30
CA ILE A 173 4.36 21.40 -12.21
C ILE A 173 4.21 22.90 -11.95
N LYS A 174 2.97 23.36 -11.71
CA LYS A 174 2.66 24.78 -11.48
C LYS A 174 1.42 24.88 -10.61
N ARG A 175 1.46 25.77 -9.63
CA ARG A 175 0.29 26.22 -8.90
C ARG A 175 -0.27 27.45 -9.58
N SER A 176 -1.55 27.42 -10.02
CA SER A 176 -2.29 28.61 -10.36
C SER A 176 -2.93 29.13 -9.06
N GLU A 177 -2.65 30.34 -8.67
CA GLU A 177 -3.43 31.04 -7.66
C GLU A 177 -4.68 31.54 -8.38
N GLU A 178 -5.82 30.88 -8.15
CA GLU A 178 -7.09 31.51 -8.44
C GLU A 178 -7.28 32.58 -7.35
N HIS A 179 -7.25 33.83 -7.75
CA HIS A 179 -7.76 34.90 -6.91
C HIS A 179 -9.27 34.66 -6.79
N THR A 180 -9.70 34.12 -5.66
CA THR A 180 -11.09 34.28 -5.25
C THR A 180 -11.24 35.78 -4.96
N SER A 181 -11.69 36.51 -5.96
CA SER A 181 -12.24 37.85 -5.72
C SER A 181 -13.47 37.66 -4.85
N GLU A 182 -13.45 38.30 -3.69
CA GLU A 182 -14.58 38.45 -2.79
C GLU A 182 -15.83 38.98 -3.51
#